data_e50ea3c490635ea101e9a5b317d1e279
#
_entry.id   e50ea3c490635ea101e9a5b317d1e279
#
_cell.length_a   1.000
_cell.length_b   1.000
_cell.length_c   1.000
_cell.angle_alpha   90.00
_cell.angle_beta   90.00
_cell.angle_gamma   90.00
#
_symmetry.space_group_name_H-M   'P 1'
#
loop_
_entity.id
_entity.type
_entity.pdbx_description
1 polymer ?
#
loop_
_entity_poly.entity_id
_entity_poly.type
_entity_poly.pdbx_seq_one_letter_code
_entity_poly.pdbx_strand_id
1 'polypeptide(L)'
;MRRFSVRPTLTLRGRKFKGLRGWSGKPTHPPLTDIPVAAYILAAVFDLIAIFGRHETWAGDFFRAGTYVFIGGAAVSALTLLTGFWDWLRSTEKGTQARRTANTHAWTMIGVTVLALTDIALRLNVYNTRTYPTAAILVLSIVVAALVAVGATFGGTLVFEYGFNVETAGDSPVWHPSETDVMPGDDSESS
;
A
#
# COMPACT_ATOMS: atom_id res chain seq x y z
N MET A 1 -33.30 -11.65 -17.03
CA MET A 1 -32.13 -12.29 -16.42
C MET A 1 -31.01 -11.26 -16.42
N ARG A 2 -30.53 -10.86 -15.24
CA ARG A 2 -29.47 -9.81 -15.13
C ARG A 2 -28.19 -10.24 -15.83
N ARG A 3 -27.60 -9.35 -16.61
CA ARG A 3 -26.36 -9.60 -17.37
C ARG A 3 -25.24 -8.71 -16.85
N PHE A 4 -24.54 -9.18 -15.81
CA PHE A 4 -23.37 -8.50 -15.26
C PHE A 4 -22.10 -9.22 -15.66
N SER A 5 -21.06 -8.47 -15.89
CA SER A 5 -19.73 -8.98 -16.21
C SER A 5 -18.63 -8.21 -15.47
N VAL A 6 -17.39 -8.65 -15.59
CA VAL A 6 -16.22 -7.92 -15.09
C VAL A 6 -15.71 -6.84 -16.06
N ARG A 7 -16.34 -6.72 -17.25
CA ARG A 7 -15.87 -5.82 -18.32
C ARG A 7 -15.79 -4.36 -17.91
N PRO A 8 -16.75 -3.75 -17.19
CA PRO A 8 -16.62 -2.36 -16.74
C PRO A 8 -15.41 -2.15 -15.84
N THR A 9 -15.06 -3.14 -15.01
CA THR A 9 -13.91 -3.10 -14.10
C THR A 9 -12.58 -3.12 -14.85
N LEU A 10 -12.51 -3.78 -15.99
CA LEU A 10 -11.28 -4.00 -16.78
C LEU A 10 -11.15 -3.05 -17.98
N THR A 11 -12.11 -2.15 -18.20
CA THR A 11 -12.06 -1.21 -19.33
C THR A 11 -11.27 0.06 -19.01
N LEU A 12 -10.64 0.62 -20.05
CA LEU A 12 -10.02 1.96 -20.03
C LEU A 12 -10.98 3.07 -20.43
N ARG A 13 -12.19 2.74 -20.91
CA ARG A 13 -13.18 3.70 -21.41
C ARG A 13 -13.56 4.69 -20.32
N GLY A 14 -13.53 5.99 -20.62
CA GLY A 14 -13.88 7.07 -19.72
C GLY A 14 -12.87 7.39 -18.60
N ARG A 15 -11.73 6.72 -18.53
CA ARG A 15 -10.72 6.95 -17.48
C ARG A 15 -9.87 8.20 -17.75
N LYS A 16 -9.86 9.15 -16.82
CA LYS A 16 -9.25 10.50 -17.00
C LYS A 16 -8.13 10.86 -16.02
N PHE A 17 -7.80 10.03 -15.01
CA PHE A 17 -6.79 10.41 -14.02
C PHE A 17 -5.36 10.55 -14.61
N LYS A 18 -4.52 11.35 -13.94
CA LYS A 18 -3.19 11.78 -14.44
C LYS A 18 -2.02 10.88 -14.01
N GLY A 19 -2.18 10.06 -12.97
CA GLY A 19 -1.14 9.20 -12.42
C GLY A 19 -0.75 8.03 -13.32
N LEU A 20 0.13 7.17 -12.83
CA LEU A 20 0.54 5.97 -13.54
C LEU A 20 -0.61 4.96 -13.61
N ARG A 21 -1.03 4.65 -14.82
CA ARG A 21 -2.16 3.75 -15.08
C ARG A 21 -1.70 2.30 -15.14
N GLY A 22 -2.36 1.44 -14.35
CA GLY A 22 -2.24 0.00 -14.50
C GLY A 22 -3.06 -0.55 -15.67
N TRP A 23 -3.11 -1.86 -15.78
CA TRP A 23 -3.77 -2.59 -16.87
C TRP A 23 -5.23 -2.14 -17.11
N SER A 24 -6.03 -2.01 -16.05
CA SER A 24 -7.45 -1.61 -16.17
C SER A 24 -7.66 -0.09 -16.23
N GLY A 25 -6.60 0.70 -16.46
CA GLY A 25 -6.66 2.16 -16.44
C GLY A 25 -6.79 2.77 -15.06
N LYS A 26 -6.70 1.96 -14.00
CA LYS A 26 -6.74 2.41 -12.61
C LYS A 26 -5.35 2.81 -12.11
N PRO A 27 -5.25 3.63 -11.05
CA PRO A 27 -3.96 3.96 -10.45
C PRO A 27 -3.20 2.70 -10.04
N THR A 28 -1.90 2.66 -10.28
CA THR A 28 -1.05 1.50 -9.95
C THR A 28 -0.56 1.55 -8.51
N HIS A 29 -0.24 2.75 -8.02
CA HIS A 29 0.37 2.94 -6.70
C HIS A 29 -0.51 2.46 -5.54
N PRO A 30 -1.81 2.86 -5.39
CA PRO A 30 -2.59 2.48 -4.23
C PRO A 30 -2.72 0.96 -4.00
N PRO A 31 -3.05 0.13 -5.00
CA PRO A 31 -3.13 -1.32 -4.79
C PRO A 31 -1.80 -1.98 -4.40
N LEU A 32 -0.67 -1.41 -4.85
CA LEU A 32 0.65 -1.93 -4.46
C LEU A 32 0.99 -1.64 -3.00
N THR A 33 0.42 -0.59 -2.40
CA THR A 33 0.71 -0.20 -1.01
C THR A 33 0.17 -1.19 0.02
N ASP A 34 -0.88 -1.94 -0.31
CA ASP A 34 -1.53 -2.87 0.61
C ASP A 34 -0.57 -3.98 1.06
N ILE A 35 0.29 -4.45 0.15
CA ILE A 35 1.24 -5.54 0.43
C ILE A 35 2.30 -5.12 1.46
N PRO A 36 3.10 -4.06 1.28
CA PRO A 36 4.08 -3.67 2.28
C PRO A 36 3.46 -3.20 3.60
N VAL A 37 2.30 -2.56 3.59
CA VAL A 37 1.59 -2.18 4.82
C VAL A 37 1.26 -3.40 5.65
N ALA A 38 0.62 -4.41 5.05
CA ALA A 38 0.30 -5.66 5.72
C ALA A 38 1.57 -6.42 6.16
N ALA A 39 2.57 -6.50 5.29
CA ALA A 39 3.79 -7.26 5.55
C ALA A 39 4.59 -6.72 6.74
N TYR A 40 4.78 -5.41 6.84
CA TYR A 40 5.54 -4.81 7.95
C TYR A 40 4.80 -4.94 9.29
N ILE A 41 3.47 -4.79 9.30
CA ILE A 41 2.66 -4.99 10.49
C ILE A 41 2.70 -6.46 10.95
N LEU A 42 2.51 -7.41 10.02
CA LEU A 42 2.55 -8.84 10.33
C LEU A 42 3.94 -9.28 10.82
N ALA A 43 5.00 -8.77 10.24
CA ALA A 43 6.35 -9.08 10.68
C ALA A 43 6.62 -8.60 12.11
N ALA A 44 6.16 -7.40 12.49
CA ALA A 44 6.25 -6.92 13.87
C ALA A 44 5.44 -7.80 14.83
N VAL A 45 4.26 -8.28 14.43
CA VAL A 45 3.46 -9.24 15.22
C VAL A 45 4.22 -10.56 15.38
N PHE A 46 4.82 -11.09 14.33
CA PHE A 46 5.62 -12.32 14.39
C PHE A 46 6.85 -12.17 15.29
N ASP A 47 7.50 -11.01 15.26
CA ASP A 47 8.61 -10.71 16.18
C ASP A 47 8.15 -10.67 17.64
N LEU A 48 6.99 -10.07 17.93
CA LEU A 48 6.41 -10.09 19.26
C LEU A 48 6.08 -11.52 19.72
N ILE A 49 5.49 -12.31 18.85
CA ILE A 49 5.21 -13.73 19.16
C ILE A 49 6.53 -14.47 19.44
N ALA A 50 7.54 -14.31 18.61
CA ALA A 50 8.83 -14.96 18.78
C ALA A 50 9.54 -14.55 20.09
N ILE A 51 9.49 -13.26 20.49
CA ILE A 51 10.14 -12.82 21.73
C ILE A 51 9.38 -13.28 22.99
N PHE A 52 8.06 -13.29 22.97
CA PHE A 52 7.27 -13.82 24.08
C PHE A 52 7.42 -15.33 24.20
N GLY A 53 7.52 -16.04 23.07
CA GLY A 53 7.75 -17.48 23.02
C GLY A 53 9.24 -17.88 22.98
N ARG A 54 10.20 -17.03 23.38
CA ARG A 54 11.64 -17.27 23.20
C ARG A 54 12.20 -18.53 23.84
N HIS A 55 11.46 -19.14 24.78
CA HIS A 55 11.79 -20.39 25.43
C HIS A 55 11.14 -21.62 24.77
N GLU A 56 10.30 -21.40 23.78
CA GLU A 56 9.55 -22.43 23.07
C GLU A 56 10.26 -22.81 21.75
N THR A 57 10.07 -24.04 21.32
CA THR A 57 10.71 -24.58 20.11
C THR A 57 10.22 -23.90 18.83
N TRP A 58 8.99 -23.39 18.80
CA TRP A 58 8.37 -22.73 17.67
C TRP A 58 8.76 -21.24 17.49
N ALA A 59 9.44 -20.63 18.48
CA ALA A 59 9.82 -19.21 18.39
C ALA A 59 10.64 -18.89 17.12
N GLY A 60 11.54 -19.80 16.75
CA GLY A 60 12.35 -19.66 15.55
C GLY A 60 11.56 -19.64 14.25
N ASP A 61 10.44 -20.34 14.20
CA ASP A 61 9.58 -20.36 13.00
C ASP A 61 8.90 -19.01 12.80
N PHE A 62 8.41 -18.39 13.88
CA PHE A 62 7.84 -17.03 13.79
C PHE A 62 8.88 -15.99 13.42
N PHE A 63 10.09 -16.03 14.00
CA PHE A 63 11.14 -15.09 13.63
C PHE A 63 11.55 -15.23 12.16
N ARG A 64 11.68 -16.46 11.64
CA ARG A 64 11.98 -16.71 10.22
C ARG A 64 10.84 -16.28 9.31
N ALA A 65 9.59 -16.65 9.67
CA ALA A 65 8.40 -16.21 8.93
C ALA A 65 8.31 -14.69 8.88
N GLY A 66 8.48 -14.00 10.02
CA GLY A 66 8.55 -12.54 10.10
C GLY A 66 9.64 -11.95 9.19
N THR A 67 10.81 -12.57 9.16
CA THR A 67 11.92 -12.15 8.29
C THR A 67 11.55 -12.28 6.81
N TYR A 68 10.96 -13.40 6.38
CA TYR A 68 10.54 -13.58 4.98
C TYR A 68 9.44 -12.60 4.58
N VAL A 69 8.43 -12.42 5.43
CA VAL A 69 7.32 -11.49 5.20
C VAL A 69 7.86 -10.06 5.09
N PHE A 70 8.79 -9.67 5.97
CA PHE A 70 9.40 -8.35 5.97
C PHE A 70 10.19 -8.09 4.67
N ILE A 71 11.03 -9.05 4.25
CA ILE A 71 11.79 -8.96 2.99
C ILE A 71 10.85 -8.91 1.78
N GLY A 72 9.82 -9.76 1.75
CA GLY A 72 8.81 -9.75 0.70
C GLY A 72 8.08 -8.40 0.59
N GLY A 73 7.70 -7.83 1.75
CA GLY A 73 7.14 -6.48 1.82
C GLY A 73 8.09 -5.41 1.29
N ALA A 74 9.38 -5.47 1.65
CA ALA A 74 10.39 -4.53 1.17
C ALA A 74 10.62 -4.64 -0.34
N ALA A 75 10.59 -5.83 -0.90
CA ALA A 75 10.70 -6.03 -2.35
C ALA A 75 9.53 -5.37 -3.11
N VAL A 76 8.30 -5.51 -2.61
CA VAL A 76 7.14 -4.82 -3.20
C VAL A 76 7.19 -3.31 -2.92
N SER A 77 7.71 -2.88 -1.76
CA SER A 77 7.93 -1.46 -1.45
C SER A 77 8.79 -0.75 -2.49
N ALA A 78 9.75 -1.41 -3.09
CA ALA A 78 10.55 -0.81 -4.17
C ALA A 78 9.69 -0.41 -5.37
N LEU A 79 8.74 -1.27 -5.79
CA LEU A 79 7.78 -0.96 -6.86
C LEU A 79 6.80 0.12 -6.43
N THR A 80 6.33 0.05 -5.19
CA THR A 80 5.44 1.06 -4.59
C THR A 80 6.11 2.43 -4.55
N LEU A 81 7.38 2.49 -4.17
CA LEU A 81 8.17 3.73 -4.15
C LEU A 81 8.29 4.35 -5.55
N LEU A 82 8.59 3.55 -6.56
CA LEU A 82 8.72 4.03 -7.95
C LEU A 82 7.40 4.59 -8.48
N THR A 83 6.29 3.88 -8.26
CA THR A 83 4.95 4.32 -8.71
C THR A 83 4.47 5.55 -7.95
N GLY A 84 4.66 5.58 -6.63
CA GLY A 84 4.31 6.72 -5.78
C GLY A 84 5.15 7.96 -6.06
N PHE A 85 6.44 7.80 -6.36
CA PHE A 85 7.31 8.90 -6.78
C PHE A 85 6.86 9.52 -8.11
N TRP A 86 6.45 8.68 -9.07
CA TRP A 86 5.87 9.16 -10.32
C TRP A 86 4.60 9.97 -10.07
N ASP A 87 3.67 9.45 -9.26
CA ASP A 87 2.43 10.14 -8.94
C ASP A 87 2.69 11.46 -8.18
N TRP A 88 3.63 11.47 -7.25
CA TRP A 88 4.04 12.66 -6.50
C TRP A 88 4.56 13.77 -7.41
N LEU A 89 5.34 13.43 -8.45
CA LEU A 89 5.87 14.41 -9.39
C LEU A 89 4.81 14.95 -10.37
N ARG A 90 3.81 14.14 -10.74
CA ARG A 90 2.91 14.43 -11.86
C ARG A 90 1.53 14.92 -11.44
N SER A 91 1.07 14.59 -10.27
CA SER A 91 -0.35 14.69 -9.92
C SER A 91 -0.70 15.77 -8.89
N THR A 92 0.26 16.51 -8.34
CA THR A 92 -0.02 17.59 -7.36
C THR A 92 0.54 18.93 -7.79
N GLU A 93 -0.28 19.98 -7.68
CA GLU A 93 0.15 21.36 -7.90
C GLU A 93 0.96 21.89 -6.72
N LYS A 94 2.03 22.62 -7.00
CA LYS A 94 2.86 23.29 -5.99
C LYS A 94 2.04 24.33 -5.21
N GLY A 95 2.30 24.47 -3.92
CA GLY A 95 1.65 25.46 -3.06
C GLY A 95 0.30 25.01 -2.47
N THR A 96 -0.26 23.90 -2.93
CA THR A 96 -1.55 23.38 -2.42
C THR A 96 -1.40 22.58 -1.12
N GLN A 97 -2.49 22.46 -0.37
CA GLN A 97 -2.57 21.57 0.80
C GLN A 97 -2.34 20.10 0.40
N ALA A 98 -2.92 19.67 -0.71
CA ALA A 98 -2.72 18.33 -1.25
C ALA A 98 -1.23 18.03 -1.48
N ARG A 99 -0.46 18.98 -2.03
CA ARG A 99 0.99 18.84 -2.19
C ARG A 99 1.73 18.73 -0.85
N ARG A 100 1.32 19.48 0.19
CA ARG A 100 1.92 19.36 1.53
C ARG A 100 1.66 17.98 2.13
N THR A 101 0.43 17.48 2.05
CA THR A 101 0.06 16.13 2.51
C THR A 101 0.83 15.05 1.73
N ALA A 102 0.92 15.18 0.39
CA ALA A 102 1.71 14.27 -0.44
C ALA A 102 3.21 14.29 -0.07
N ASN A 103 3.76 15.46 0.24
CA ASN A 103 5.15 15.57 0.71
C ASN A 103 5.34 14.86 2.06
N THR A 104 4.43 15.06 3.02
CA THR A 104 4.49 14.40 4.34
C THR A 104 4.40 12.88 4.18
N HIS A 105 3.46 12.40 3.38
CA HIS A 105 3.37 10.98 3.03
C HIS A 105 4.68 10.45 2.43
N ALA A 106 5.19 11.11 1.39
CA ALA A 106 6.40 10.68 0.69
C ALA A 106 7.62 10.61 1.62
N TRP A 107 7.87 11.65 2.43
CA TRP A 107 8.99 11.65 3.37
C TRP A 107 8.85 10.62 4.48
N THR A 108 7.63 10.38 4.98
CA THR A 108 7.36 9.30 5.93
C THR A 108 7.70 7.94 5.30
N MET A 109 7.27 7.69 4.06
CA MET A 109 7.56 6.41 3.37
C MET A 109 9.04 6.23 3.03
N ILE A 110 9.76 7.31 2.71
CA ILE A 110 11.23 7.26 2.54
C ILE A 110 11.90 6.85 3.86
N GLY A 111 11.48 7.45 4.98
CA GLY A 111 11.95 7.08 6.31
C GLY A 111 11.67 5.61 6.65
N VAL A 112 10.44 5.14 6.39
CA VAL A 112 10.07 3.72 6.52
C VAL A 112 11.00 2.82 5.70
N THR A 113 11.30 3.20 4.46
CA THR A 113 12.17 2.40 3.57
C THR A 113 13.59 2.29 4.14
N VAL A 114 14.16 3.39 4.62
CA VAL A 114 15.51 3.39 5.24
C VAL A 114 15.56 2.50 6.48
N LEU A 115 14.56 2.62 7.37
CA LEU A 115 14.47 1.80 8.58
C LEU A 115 14.25 0.32 8.25
N ALA A 116 13.42 0.03 7.26
CA ALA A 116 13.17 -1.33 6.81
C ALA A 116 14.42 -2.00 6.23
N LEU A 117 15.20 -1.30 5.43
CA LEU A 117 16.48 -1.81 4.91
C LEU A 117 17.50 -2.06 6.02
N THR A 118 17.52 -1.17 7.03
CA THR A 118 18.36 -1.34 8.23
C THR A 118 17.94 -2.58 9.01
N ASP A 119 16.63 -2.77 9.24
CA ASP A 119 16.12 -3.95 9.93
C ASP A 119 16.45 -5.25 9.18
N ILE A 120 16.28 -5.27 7.85
CA ILE A 120 16.65 -6.42 7.01
C ILE A 120 18.14 -6.74 7.19
N ALA A 121 19.02 -5.75 7.16
CA ALA A 121 20.45 -5.97 7.33
C ALA A 121 20.76 -6.60 8.70
N LEU A 122 20.11 -6.13 9.77
CA LEU A 122 20.27 -6.71 11.11
C LEU A 122 19.71 -8.14 11.20
N ARG A 123 18.54 -8.41 10.61
CA ARG A 123 17.93 -9.75 10.57
C ARG A 123 18.85 -10.76 9.89
N LEU A 124 19.40 -10.41 8.72
CA LEU A 124 20.26 -11.30 7.96
C LEU A 124 21.55 -11.65 8.71
N ASN A 125 22.10 -10.72 9.50
CA ASN A 125 23.26 -10.99 10.33
C ASN A 125 23.03 -12.04 11.42
N VAL A 126 21.80 -12.15 11.94
CA VAL A 126 21.49 -13.08 13.05
C VAL A 126 20.60 -14.23 12.64
N TYR A 127 20.20 -14.32 11.38
CA TYR A 127 19.21 -15.27 10.85
C TYR A 127 19.50 -16.72 11.20
N ASN A 128 20.78 -17.13 11.09
CA ASN A 128 21.19 -18.51 11.35
C ASN A 128 21.59 -18.78 12.80
N THR A 129 21.67 -17.75 13.64
CA THR A 129 22.21 -17.87 14.99
C THR A 129 21.19 -17.62 16.09
N ARG A 130 20.01 -17.07 15.73
CA ARG A 130 18.96 -16.74 16.69
C ARG A 130 17.61 -17.33 16.32
N THR A 131 16.82 -17.63 17.35
CA THR A 131 15.43 -18.10 17.22
C THR A 131 14.40 -17.01 17.56
N TYR A 132 14.85 -15.82 17.98
CA TYR A 132 14.00 -14.66 18.25
C TYR A 132 14.75 -13.37 17.94
N PRO A 133 14.04 -12.25 17.69
CA PRO A 133 14.66 -10.98 17.32
C PRO A 133 15.54 -10.43 18.45
N THR A 134 16.59 -9.70 18.09
CA THR A 134 17.30 -8.84 19.05
C THR A 134 16.40 -7.65 19.43
N ALA A 135 16.74 -6.95 20.52
CA ALA A 135 16.01 -5.74 20.90
C ALA A 135 15.99 -4.68 19.79
N ALA A 136 17.09 -4.54 19.06
CA ALA A 136 17.19 -3.60 17.94
C ALA A 136 16.23 -3.98 16.81
N ILE A 137 16.17 -5.25 16.39
CA ILE A 137 15.24 -5.75 15.36
C ILE A 137 13.80 -5.54 15.81
N LEU A 138 13.46 -5.93 17.05
CA LEU A 138 12.11 -5.77 17.57
C LEU A 138 11.65 -4.30 17.58
N VAL A 139 12.50 -3.39 18.07
CA VAL A 139 12.20 -1.96 18.10
C VAL A 139 12.03 -1.42 16.68
N LEU A 140 12.94 -1.77 15.76
CA LEU A 140 12.84 -1.32 14.37
C LEU A 140 11.58 -1.83 13.68
N SER A 141 11.24 -3.11 13.83
CA SER A 141 10.01 -3.65 13.22
C SER A 141 8.74 -2.98 13.76
N ILE A 142 8.67 -2.71 15.06
CA ILE A 142 7.55 -1.96 15.66
C ILE A 142 7.49 -0.52 15.14
N VAL A 143 8.64 0.17 15.07
CA VAL A 143 8.69 1.54 14.56
C VAL A 143 8.30 1.59 13.09
N VAL A 144 8.78 0.65 12.26
CA VAL A 144 8.40 0.54 10.85
C VAL A 144 6.90 0.29 10.71
N ALA A 145 6.32 -0.64 11.49
CA ALA A 145 4.89 -0.91 11.49
C ALA A 145 4.06 0.31 11.90
N ALA A 146 4.48 1.06 12.92
CA ALA A 146 3.80 2.27 13.34
C ALA A 146 3.89 3.37 12.27
N LEU A 147 5.07 3.62 11.71
CA LEU A 147 5.27 4.65 10.69
C LEU A 147 4.56 4.32 9.38
N VAL A 148 4.52 3.05 8.96
CA VAL A 148 3.75 2.66 7.77
C VAL A 148 2.26 2.88 7.97
N ALA A 149 1.71 2.63 9.16
CA ALA A 149 0.31 2.93 9.48
C ALA A 149 0.03 4.44 9.45
N VAL A 150 0.91 5.27 10.02
CA VAL A 150 0.81 6.74 9.95
C VAL A 150 0.89 7.22 8.50
N GLY A 151 1.84 6.69 7.73
CA GLY A 151 1.97 7.02 6.31
C GLY A 151 0.75 6.60 5.49
N ALA A 152 0.17 5.43 5.78
CA ALA A 152 -1.07 4.97 5.15
C ALA A 152 -2.25 5.93 5.44
N THR A 153 -2.30 6.54 6.63
CA THR A 153 -3.32 7.57 6.96
C THR A 153 -3.19 8.79 6.05
N PHE A 154 -1.96 9.29 5.81
CA PHE A 154 -1.76 10.39 4.85
C PHE A 154 -2.12 9.98 3.42
N GLY A 155 -1.76 8.75 3.01
CA GLY A 155 -2.17 8.20 1.72
C GLY A 155 -3.70 8.10 1.58
N GLY A 156 -4.37 7.65 2.63
CA GLY A 156 -5.83 7.60 2.71
C GLY A 156 -6.47 8.99 2.56
N THR A 157 -5.96 10.01 3.24
CA THR A 157 -6.42 11.40 3.07
C THR A 157 -6.29 11.87 1.61
N LEU A 158 -5.17 11.59 0.95
CA LEU A 158 -4.99 11.94 -0.45
C LEU A 158 -6.03 11.28 -1.36
N VAL A 159 -6.35 10.02 -1.12
CA VAL A 159 -7.30 9.26 -1.95
C VAL A 159 -8.74 9.59 -1.60
N PHE A 160 -9.12 9.47 -0.33
CA PHE A 160 -10.53 9.51 0.10
C PHE A 160 -11.06 10.90 0.34
N GLU A 161 -10.23 11.86 0.78
CA GLU A 161 -10.65 13.22 1.06
C GLU A 161 -10.33 14.18 -0.08
N TYR A 162 -9.13 14.05 -0.69
CA TYR A 162 -8.71 14.98 -1.75
C TYR A 162 -8.96 14.44 -3.17
N GLY A 163 -9.44 13.20 -3.30
CA GLY A 163 -9.72 12.58 -4.61
C GLY A 163 -8.48 12.43 -5.50
N PHE A 164 -7.31 12.30 -4.88
CA PHE A 164 -6.02 12.25 -5.59
C PHE A 164 -5.92 11.01 -6.49
N ASN A 165 -5.80 11.23 -7.81
CA ASN A 165 -5.83 10.19 -8.83
C ASN A 165 -7.08 9.28 -8.76
N VAL A 166 -8.18 9.77 -8.16
CA VAL A 166 -9.46 9.06 -8.11
C VAL A 166 -10.39 9.64 -9.17
N GLU A 167 -11.05 8.78 -9.88
CA GLU A 167 -12.15 9.10 -10.78
C GLU A 167 -13.42 8.49 -10.20
N THR A 168 -14.25 9.34 -9.62
CA THR A 168 -15.54 8.93 -9.04
C THR A 168 -16.56 8.73 -10.13
N ALA A 169 -17.56 7.90 -9.86
CA ALA A 169 -18.68 7.70 -10.77
C ALA A 169 -19.61 8.92 -10.84
N GLY A 170 -19.56 9.86 -9.87
CA GLY A 170 -20.46 11.01 -9.82
C GLY A 170 -21.92 10.59 -9.92
N ASP A 171 -22.69 11.26 -10.78
CA ASP A 171 -24.09 10.94 -11.08
C ASP A 171 -24.25 9.86 -12.15
N SER A 172 -23.23 9.02 -12.32
CA SER A 172 -23.24 7.95 -13.32
C SER A 172 -24.40 6.96 -13.12
N PRO A 173 -24.96 6.43 -14.21
CA PRO A 173 -25.96 5.37 -14.16
C PRO A 173 -25.58 4.14 -13.36
N VAL A 174 -24.29 3.96 -12.98
CA VAL A 174 -23.86 2.85 -12.11
C VAL A 174 -24.58 2.82 -10.75
N TRP A 175 -25.12 3.96 -10.30
CA TRP A 175 -25.87 4.10 -9.04
C TRP A 175 -27.39 3.85 -9.20
N HIS A 176 -27.87 3.67 -10.42
CA HIS A 176 -29.28 3.40 -10.71
C HIS A 176 -29.55 1.90 -10.89
N PRO A 177 -30.75 1.42 -10.57
CA PRO A 177 -31.15 0.06 -10.88
C PRO A 177 -30.97 -0.24 -12.36
N SER A 178 -30.26 -1.32 -12.68
CA SER A 178 -29.97 -1.71 -14.05
C SER A 178 -29.98 -3.24 -14.18
N GLU A 179 -30.32 -3.75 -15.36
CA GLU A 179 -30.25 -5.18 -15.72
C GLU A 179 -28.98 -5.55 -16.49
N THR A 180 -28.22 -4.54 -16.91
CA THR A 180 -26.98 -4.72 -17.67
C THR A 180 -25.86 -3.88 -17.04
N ASP A 181 -24.60 -4.21 -17.40
CA ASP A 181 -23.45 -3.44 -17.01
C ASP A 181 -23.47 -2.05 -17.64
N VAL A 182 -23.09 -1.04 -16.83
CA VAL A 182 -22.86 0.33 -17.28
C VAL A 182 -21.33 0.56 -17.36
N MET A 183 -20.86 1.22 -18.41
CA MET A 183 -19.46 1.56 -18.59
C MET A 183 -19.15 2.93 -17.99
N PRO A 184 -17.98 3.12 -17.34
CA PRO A 184 -17.51 4.45 -16.96
C PRO A 184 -17.44 5.36 -18.21
N GLY A 185 -18.14 6.46 -18.22
CA GLY A 185 -18.21 7.38 -19.36
C GLY A 185 -19.37 7.12 -20.32
N ASP A 186 -20.31 6.25 -19.97
CA ASP A 186 -21.63 6.24 -20.59
C ASP A 186 -22.41 7.42 -19.98
N ASP A 187 -22.88 8.34 -20.83
CA ASP A 187 -23.70 9.46 -20.39
C ASP A 187 -25.13 9.00 -20.06
N SER A 188 -25.75 9.65 -19.06
CA SER A 188 -27.13 9.35 -18.62
C SER A 188 -28.22 9.72 -19.65
N GLU A 189 -27.86 10.25 -20.82
CA GLU A 189 -28.77 10.75 -21.83
C GLU A 189 -29.27 9.70 -22.85
N SER A 190 -28.97 8.42 -22.64
CA SER A 190 -29.40 7.34 -23.56
C SER A 190 -30.46 6.41 -22.96
N SER A 191 -31.39 6.97 -22.19
CA SER A 191 -32.57 6.21 -21.75
C SER A 191 -33.85 6.96 -22.05
#